data_bf322eec7db27f91ac16a0884806389d
#
_entry.id   bf322eec7db27f91ac16a0884806389d
#
_cell.length_a   1.000
_cell.length_b   1.000
_cell.length_c   1.000
_cell.angle_alpha   90.00
_cell.angle_beta   90.00
_cell.angle_gamma   90.00
#
_symmetry.space_group_name_H-M   'P 1'
#
loop_
_entity.id
_entity.type
_entity.pdbx_description
1 polymer ?
#
loop_
_entity_poly.entity_id
_entity_poly.type
_entity_poly.pdbx_seq_one_letter_code
_entity_poly.pdbx_strand_id
1 'polypeptide(L)'
;MNIQTFLPTAKKNSWICTIVTLLLIFTSCKKQTTEPSPGANISESASASRFNNPGKGNGNISPEMVLRWNKAAIDVVLQTQQAIPDAPIPPFFESRFYAMVNIAMHDALNNIVPKYKTYALLNSRDKDADADAAVAQAAYEVIVAHYGGLNPPASATPQPVKDYINALLQQSLNGVSDAAAKAKGIALGHLSSQAILTKRANDGISNAMYPITEGTLPGEYRFTFPFNGPPFNTPPFSGLYAFPGWGNVTPFGMTKGSQFRPGPPYAVTSAEYAADFNEIKSLGRYNSTTRTADQTEIAKFWVESSPQGWNRIAVNIIGQKNIGAWQVARLLALLQMGEADAYIGSFDAKLYYFTWRPVTAIHLAATDGNTNTTADPDWEVVGFNPSGAPDLRYWPTPPIPDYPSAHATAGGAGSELIRSFFGSDNIRFSSESTSYPSTRNFTSLSQAARENSLSRIYVGYHFRQACMVGEQHGKNIGKWIFDHYLNEE
;
A
#
# COMPACT_ATOMS: atom_id res chain seq x y z
N MET A 1 17.53 47.11 -34.73
CA MET A 1 18.23 45.86 -34.53
C MET A 1 17.63 45.25 -33.28
N ASN A 2 16.52 44.47 -33.44
CA ASN A 2 15.74 43.88 -32.34
C ASN A 2 16.15 42.42 -32.16
N ILE A 3 16.66 42.11 -31.00
CA ILE A 3 16.96 40.75 -30.57
C ILE A 3 15.75 40.24 -29.79
N GLN A 4 14.97 39.38 -30.42
CA GLN A 4 13.93 38.60 -29.73
C GLN A 4 14.57 37.35 -29.12
N THR A 5 14.52 37.26 -27.79
CA THR A 5 14.91 36.10 -27.02
C THR A 5 13.80 35.03 -27.09
N PHE A 6 14.10 33.89 -27.68
CA PHE A 6 13.25 32.70 -27.63
C PHE A 6 13.38 32.03 -26.27
N LEU A 7 12.29 32.04 -25.52
CA LEU A 7 12.09 31.13 -24.36
C LEU A 7 11.39 29.87 -24.88
N PRO A 8 11.86 28.66 -24.58
CA PRO A 8 11.14 27.45 -24.93
C PRO A 8 9.97 27.25 -23.97
N THR A 9 8.77 27.26 -24.51
CA THR A 9 7.55 26.87 -23.80
C THR A 9 7.63 25.38 -23.42
N ALA A 10 7.70 25.08 -22.14
CA ALA A 10 7.56 23.73 -21.62
C ALA A 10 6.17 23.19 -22.00
N LYS A 11 6.10 22.21 -22.88
CA LYS A 11 4.89 21.43 -23.13
C LYS A 11 4.56 20.67 -21.84
N LYS A 12 3.54 21.10 -21.12
CA LYS A 12 2.93 20.34 -20.03
C LYS A 12 2.49 18.98 -20.59
N ASN A 13 3.02 17.91 -20.02
CA ASN A 13 2.64 16.55 -20.36
C ASN A 13 1.16 16.31 -19.99
N SER A 14 0.28 16.55 -20.95
CA SER A 14 -1.17 16.31 -20.88
C SER A 14 -1.54 14.81 -20.78
N TRP A 15 -0.57 13.93 -20.88
CA TRP A 15 -0.75 12.47 -21.06
C TRP A 15 -1.19 11.73 -19.80
N ILE A 16 -0.77 12.19 -18.61
CA ILE A 16 -1.17 11.57 -17.33
C ILE A 16 -2.66 11.75 -17.08
N CYS A 17 -3.21 12.91 -17.47
CA CYS A 17 -4.65 13.16 -17.35
C CYS A 17 -5.51 12.26 -18.26
N THR A 18 -4.99 11.88 -19.43
CA THR A 18 -5.74 11.06 -20.40
C THR A 18 -5.85 9.59 -19.97
N ILE A 19 -4.83 9.02 -19.31
CA ILE A 19 -4.85 7.64 -18.83
C ILE A 19 -5.76 7.49 -17.61
N VAL A 20 -5.75 8.47 -16.71
CA VAL A 20 -6.69 8.51 -15.57
C VAL A 20 -8.14 8.62 -16.06
N THR A 21 -8.37 9.37 -17.15
CA THR A 21 -9.72 9.49 -17.75
C THR A 21 -10.13 8.19 -18.49
N LEU A 22 -9.17 7.41 -19.02
CA LEU A 22 -9.47 6.13 -19.68
C LEU A 22 -9.91 5.03 -18.71
N LEU A 23 -9.46 5.09 -17.44
CA LEU A 23 -9.93 4.18 -16.38
C LEU A 23 -11.38 4.46 -15.94
N LEU A 24 -11.95 5.61 -16.34
CA LEU A 24 -13.32 6.03 -15.99
C LEU A 24 -14.41 5.57 -16.98
N ILE A 25 -14.08 4.84 -18.08
CA ILE A 25 -15.05 4.51 -19.15
C ILE A 25 -15.61 3.08 -19.02
N PHE A 26 -15.63 2.48 -17.83
CA PHE A 26 -16.36 1.23 -17.62
C PHE A 26 -17.72 1.45 -16.96
N THR A 27 -18.64 2.12 -17.64
CA THR A 27 -20.05 2.07 -17.24
C THR A 27 -20.96 1.95 -18.43
N SER A 28 -21.40 0.76 -18.72
CA SER A 28 -22.73 0.52 -19.23
C SER A 28 -23.13 -0.94 -19.03
N CYS A 29 -23.50 -1.29 -17.80
CA CYS A 29 -24.52 -2.32 -17.58
C CYS A 29 -25.45 -1.80 -16.50
N LYS A 30 -26.66 -1.42 -16.89
CA LYS A 30 -27.74 -1.03 -15.99
C LYS A 30 -27.97 -2.14 -14.97
N LYS A 31 -27.68 -1.86 -13.70
CA LYS A 31 -28.09 -2.68 -12.57
C LYS A 31 -29.38 -2.12 -11.99
N GLN A 32 -30.40 -2.97 -11.89
CA GLN A 32 -31.59 -2.68 -11.11
C GLN A 32 -31.20 -2.33 -9.69
N THR A 33 -31.60 -1.16 -9.25
CA THR A 33 -31.47 -0.69 -7.87
C THR A 33 -32.40 -1.50 -6.97
N THR A 34 -31.82 -2.34 -6.13
CA THR A 34 -32.42 -2.66 -4.83
C THR A 34 -31.88 -1.66 -3.84
N GLU A 35 -32.76 -0.91 -3.18
CA GLU A 35 -32.40 0.05 -2.15
C GLU A 35 -31.56 -0.63 -1.06
N PRO A 36 -30.45 -0.01 -0.60
CA PRO A 36 -29.76 -0.52 0.57
C PRO A 36 -30.61 -0.27 1.81
N SER A 37 -30.80 -1.32 2.58
CA SER A 37 -31.35 -1.25 3.94
C SER A 37 -30.54 -0.26 4.80
N PRO A 38 -31.15 0.56 5.65
CA PRO A 38 -30.45 1.60 6.39
C PRO A 38 -29.51 0.99 7.42
N GLY A 39 -28.25 1.40 7.34
CA GLY A 39 -27.33 1.55 8.45
C GLY A 39 -27.07 0.33 9.33
N ALA A 40 -26.08 -0.46 8.99
CA ALA A 40 -25.31 -1.12 10.04
C ALA A 40 -24.49 -0.03 10.76
N ASN A 41 -24.99 0.45 11.90
CA ASN A 41 -24.19 1.21 12.86
C ASN A 41 -23.01 0.32 13.30
N ILE A 42 -21.82 0.59 12.80
CA ILE A 42 -20.61 0.07 13.41
C ILE A 42 -20.56 0.72 14.80
N SER A 43 -20.76 -0.09 15.82
CA SER A 43 -20.83 0.36 17.20
C SER A 43 -19.50 1.01 17.59
N GLU A 44 -19.51 2.32 17.81
CA GLU A 44 -18.44 3.12 18.42
C GLU A 44 -18.11 2.70 19.87
N SER A 45 -18.72 1.62 20.37
CA SER A 45 -18.80 1.38 21.83
C SER A 45 -17.68 0.53 22.43
N ALA A 46 -16.66 0.10 21.71
CA ALA A 46 -15.65 -0.79 22.30
C ALA A 46 -14.23 -0.22 22.46
N SER A 47 -13.88 0.92 21.85
CA SER A 47 -12.52 1.48 21.94
C SER A 47 -12.40 2.77 22.75
N ALA A 48 -13.48 3.48 23.01
CA ALA A 48 -13.44 4.78 23.70
C ALA A 48 -13.26 4.71 25.22
N SER A 49 -13.42 3.57 25.87
CA SER A 49 -13.45 3.50 27.33
C SER A 49 -12.16 3.07 28.03
N ARG A 50 -11.06 2.84 27.30
CA ARG A 50 -9.79 2.35 27.92
C ARG A 50 -8.67 3.38 28.06
N PHE A 51 -8.84 4.62 27.59
CA PHE A 51 -7.77 5.62 27.54
C PHE A 51 -8.02 6.87 28.40
N ASN A 52 -8.78 6.78 29.48
CA ASN A 52 -8.94 7.87 30.42
C ASN A 52 -7.84 7.84 31.49
N ASN A 53 -6.71 8.55 31.23
CA ASN A 53 -5.91 9.13 32.30
C ASN A 53 -5.08 10.31 31.77
N PRO A 54 -5.47 11.56 32.02
CA PRO A 54 -4.67 12.73 31.70
C PRO A 54 -3.68 13.02 32.82
N GLY A 55 -2.56 12.32 32.84
CA GLY A 55 -1.39 12.71 33.62
C GLY A 55 -0.63 13.83 32.88
N LYS A 56 -0.81 15.08 33.32
CA LYS A 56 0.04 16.20 32.91
C LYS A 56 1.46 15.97 33.41
N GLY A 57 2.33 15.45 32.58
CA GLY A 57 3.76 15.35 32.74
C GLY A 57 4.41 15.08 31.40
N ASN A 58 5.47 15.80 31.06
CA ASN A 58 6.17 15.84 29.75
C ASN A 58 6.67 14.49 29.18
N GLY A 59 6.02 13.36 29.42
CA GLY A 59 6.50 12.05 29.02
C GLY A 59 5.45 11.07 28.50
N ASN A 60 4.16 11.27 28.73
CA ASN A 60 3.15 10.27 28.43
C ASN A 60 1.87 10.91 27.83
N ILE A 61 2.02 11.60 26.70
CA ILE A 61 0.85 12.06 25.92
C ILE A 61 0.16 10.84 25.30
N SER A 62 -1.16 10.83 25.35
CA SER A 62 -1.99 9.77 24.77
C SER A 62 -1.68 9.60 23.26
N PRO A 63 -1.58 8.38 22.75
CA PRO A 63 -1.37 8.13 21.34
C PRO A 63 -2.65 8.37 20.51
N GLU A 64 -3.76 8.74 21.13
CA GLU A 64 -5.08 8.82 20.50
C GLU A 64 -5.10 9.73 19.26
N MET A 65 -4.47 10.92 19.33
CA MET A 65 -4.45 11.84 18.20
C MET A 65 -3.68 11.26 17.01
N VAL A 66 -2.54 10.61 17.25
CA VAL A 66 -1.76 9.93 16.20
C VAL A 66 -2.58 8.81 15.56
N LEU A 67 -3.22 7.97 16.37
CA LEU A 67 -4.06 6.86 15.87
C LEU A 67 -5.28 7.36 15.10
N ARG A 68 -5.91 8.43 15.56
CA ARG A 68 -7.05 9.08 14.90
C ARG A 68 -6.69 9.57 13.51
N TRP A 69 -5.57 10.26 13.34
CA TRP A 69 -5.13 10.79 12.06
C TRP A 69 -4.51 9.74 11.14
N ASN A 70 -3.87 8.71 11.71
CA ASN A 70 -3.49 7.52 10.94
C ASN A 70 -4.72 6.81 10.36
N LYS A 71 -5.79 6.63 11.17
CA LYS A 71 -7.06 6.09 10.68
C LYS A 71 -7.69 6.97 9.61
N ALA A 72 -7.68 8.29 9.79
CA ALA A 72 -8.23 9.23 8.84
C ALA A 72 -7.58 9.13 7.45
N ALA A 73 -6.26 8.90 7.39
CA ALA A 73 -5.57 8.68 6.12
C ALA A 73 -6.10 7.43 5.40
N ILE A 74 -6.38 6.34 6.13
CA ILE A 74 -6.95 5.12 5.56
C ILE A 74 -8.41 5.34 5.14
N ASP A 75 -9.20 6.00 5.99
CA ASP A 75 -10.62 6.28 5.73
C ASP A 75 -10.79 7.11 4.44
N VAL A 76 -9.91 8.10 4.20
CA VAL A 76 -9.93 8.91 2.97
C VAL A 76 -9.76 8.04 1.72
N VAL A 77 -8.83 7.09 1.75
CA VAL A 77 -8.62 6.16 0.64
C VAL A 77 -9.86 5.29 0.43
N LEU A 78 -10.36 4.67 1.50
CA LEU A 78 -11.53 3.78 1.44
C LEU A 78 -12.78 4.50 0.95
N GLN A 79 -13.08 5.68 1.49
CA GLN A 79 -14.24 6.48 1.09
C GLN A 79 -14.12 6.96 -0.37
N THR A 80 -12.91 7.32 -0.81
CA THR A 80 -12.66 7.70 -2.20
C THR A 80 -12.89 6.52 -3.14
N GLN A 81 -12.40 5.32 -2.79
CA GLN A 81 -12.62 4.10 -3.57
C GLN A 81 -14.10 3.71 -3.63
N GLN A 82 -14.82 3.85 -2.52
CA GLN A 82 -16.27 3.59 -2.49
C GLN A 82 -17.06 4.55 -3.38
N ALA A 83 -16.68 5.82 -3.40
CA ALA A 83 -17.34 6.85 -4.19
C ALA A 83 -16.98 6.79 -5.67
N ILE A 84 -15.79 6.26 -6.01
CA ILE A 84 -15.28 6.13 -7.38
C ILE A 84 -14.73 4.72 -7.56
N PRO A 85 -15.60 3.69 -7.62
CA PRO A 85 -15.16 2.29 -7.65
C PRO A 85 -14.38 1.90 -8.92
N ASP A 86 -14.59 2.64 -10.01
CA ASP A 86 -13.91 2.40 -11.29
C ASP A 86 -12.49 3.00 -11.35
N ALA A 87 -12.05 3.70 -10.29
CA ALA A 87 -10.71 4.29 -10.18
C ALA A 87 -10.01 3.78 -8.90
N PRO A 88 -9.64 2.50 -8.82
CA PRO A 88 -9.02 1.95 -7.63
C PRO A 88 -7.66 2.62 -7.37
N ILE A 89 -7.40 2.92 -6.11
CA ILE A 89 -6.09 3.44 -5.67
C ILE A 89 -5.16 2.23 -5.47
N PRO A 90 -4.07 2.10 -6.25
CA PRO A 90 -3.18 0.97 -6.10
C PRO A 90 -2.41 0.99 -4.76
N PRO A 91 -2.12 -0.16 -4.15
CA PRO A 91 -1.46 -0.25 -2.84
C PRO A 91 -0.11 0.47 -2.74
N PHE A 92 0.64 0.57 -3.83
CA PHE A 92 1.91 1.30 -3.85
C PHE A 92 1.73 2.83 -3.79
N PHE A 93 0.61 3.39 -4.26
CA PHE A 93 0.26 4.79 -4.00
C PHE A 93 -0.17 4.99 -2.54
N GLU A 94 -0.97 4.06 -2.00
CA GLU A 94 -1.40 4.10 -0.61
C GLU A 94 -0.21 4.13 0.35
N SER A 95 0.75 3.19 0.19
CA SER A 95 1.92 3.10 1.07
C SER A 95 2.75 4.38 1.06
N ARG A 96 2.97 4.97 -0.13
CA ARG A 96 3.65 6.27 -0.26
C ARG A 96 2.90 7.39 0.47
N PHE A 97 1.60 7.46 0.29
CA PHE A 97 0.74 8.45 0.94
C PHE A 97 0.74 8.29 2.46
N TYR A 98 0.54 7.07 2.97
CA TYR A 98 0.53 6.80 4.41
C TYR A 98 1.91 7.07 5.04
N ALA A 99 3.00 6.79 4.33
CA ALA A 99 4.35 7.14 4.79
C ALA A 99 4.49 8.65 5.00
N MET A 100 4.02 9.47 4.06
CA MET A 100 4.11 10.92 4.17
C MET A 100 3.27 11.46 5.33
N VAL A 101 2.06 10.97 5.53
CA VAL A 101 1.19 11.37 6.66
C VAL A 101 1.84 11.01 7.99
N ASN A 102 2.31 9.77 8.14
CA ASN A 102 2.89 9.31 9.42
C ASN A 102 4.25 9.96 9.72
N ILE A 103 5.08 10.24 8.71
CA ILE A 103 6.32 11.01 8.87
C ILE A 103 6.02 12.43 9.32
N ALA A 104 5.01 13.10 8.73
CA ALA A 104 4.65 14.46 9.15
C ALA A 104 4.24 14.50 10.63
N MET A 105 3.44 13.57 11.11
CA MET A 105 3.06 13.45 12.51
C MET A 105 4.28 13.19 13.42
N HIS A 106 5.14 12.25 13.00
CA HIS A 106 6.36 11.89 13.73
C HIS A 106 7.30 13.09 13.88
N ASP A 107 7.57 13.80 12.79
CA ASP A 107 8.51 14.91 12.77
C ASP A 107 7.96 16.11 13.57
N ALA A 108 6.65 16.38 13.51
CA ALA A 108 6.01 17.40 14.33
C ALA A 108 6.23 17.13 15.83
N LEU A 109 5.95 15.90 16.30
CA LEU A 109 6.17 15.50 17.69
C LEU A 109 7.63 15.63 18.14
N ASN A 110 8.58 15.21 17.29
CA ASN A 110 10.00 15.23 17.65
C ASN A 110 10.64 16.62 17.56
N ASN A 111 9.96 17.60 16.99
CA ASN A 111 10.31 19.02 17.10
C ASN A 111 9.70 19.71 18.34
N ILE A 112 8.80 19.04 19.08
CA ILE A 112 8.36 19.48 20.42
C ILE A 112 9.29 18.90 21.47
N VAL A 113 9.37 17.57 21.56
CA VAL A 113 10.28 16.84 22.45
C VAL A 113 11.10 15.87 21.61
N PRO A 114 12.41 16.09 21.49
CA PRO A 114 13.27 15.26 20.63
C PRO A 114 13.56 13.91 21.32
N LYS A 115 12.77 12.91 20.98
CA LYS A 115 12.98 11.51 21.39
C LYS A 115 13.63 10.69 20.30
N TYR A 116 13.31 11.03 19.05
CA TYR A 116 13.77 10.32 17.85
C TYR A 116 14.23 11.32 16.79
N LYS A 117 15.19 10.90 15.98
CA LYS A 117 15.64 11.67 14.80
C LYS A 117 14.49 11.89 13.83
N THR A 118 14.36 13.10 13.34
CA THR A 118 13.35 13.46 12.35
C THR A 118 13.78 13.06 10.93
N TYR A 119 12.82 12.92 10.04
CA TYR A 119 13.04 12.52 8.64
C TYR A 119 13.09 13.71 7.66
N ALA A 120 12.13 14.61 7.74
CA ALA A 120 11.98 15.73 6.80
C ALA A 120 12.11 17.09 7.48
N LEU A 121 11.43 17.32 8.61
CA LEU A 121 11.50 18.58 9.35
C LEU A 121 12.68 18.57 10.32
N LEU A 122 13.73 19.30 9.97
CA LEU A 122 14.94 19.42 10.76
C LEU A 122 14.99 20.76 11.49
N ASN A 123 15.45 20.77 12.76
CA ASN A 123 15.83 21.97 13.54
C ASN A 123 14.73 23.05 13.66
N SER A 124 13.46 22.67 13.80
CA SER A 124 12.31 23.59 13.94
C SER A 124 11.67 23.49 15.33
N ARG A 125 12.49 23.37 16.39
CA ARG A 125 12.03 23.08 17.76
C ARG A 125 11.15 24.17 18.34
N ASP A 126 9.96 23.80 18.81
CA ASP A 126 9.11 24.61 19.69
C ASP A 126 8.54 23.74 20.82
N LYS A 127 9.22 23.77 21.99
CA LYS A 127 8.84 22.99 23.18
C LYS A 127 7.50 23.41 23.80
N ASP A 128 6.98 24.56 23.42
CA ASP A 128 5.74 25.14 23.95
C ASP A 128 4.55 24.87 22.99
N ALA A 129 4.78 24.17 21.86
CA ALA A 129 3.74 23.80 20.93
C ALA A 129 2.88 22.66 21.52
N ASP A 130 1.57 22.72 21.27
CA ASP A 130 0.66 21.63 21.63
C ASP A 130 0.83 20.45 20.67
N ALA A 131 1.03 19.26 21.23
CA ALA A 131 1.32 18.05 20.45
C ALA A 131 0.11 17.58 19.61
N ASP A 132 -1.10 17.64 20.15
CA ASP A 132 -2.31 17.22 19.46
C ASP A 132 -2.63 18.15 18.28
N ALA A 133 -2.47 19.47 18.48
CA ALA A 133 -2.63 20.44 17.41
C ALA A 133 -1.57 20.25 16.31
N ALA A 134 -0.31 19.94 16.69
CA ALA A 134 0.78 19.72 15.73
C ALA A 134 0.54 18.45 14.90
N VAL A 135 0.16 17.34 15.52
CA VAL A 135 -0.18 16.09 14.86
C VAL A 135 -1.36 16.26 13.91
N ALA A 136 -2.45 16.90 14.38
CA ALA A 136 -3.66 17.10 13.60
C ALA A 136 -3.39 17.94 12.35
N GLN A 137 -2.68 19.06 12.51
CA GLN A 137 -2.37 19.97 11.40
C GLN A 137 -1.42 19.32 10.40
N ALA A 138 -0.38 18.63 10.87
CA ALA A 138 0.59 17.94 10.02
C ALA A 138 -0.08 16.88 9.14
N ALA A 139 -0.89 16.02 9.73
CA ALA A 139 -1.62 15.00 9.00
C ALA A 139 -2.65 15.59 8.03
N TYR A 140 -3.46 16.54 8.49
CA TYR A 140 -4.47 17.22 7.69
C TYR A 140 -3.91 17.77 6.39
N GLU A 141 -2.83 18.54 6.44
CA GLU A 141 -2.28 19.18 5.25
C GLU A 141 -1.71 18.20 4.25
N VAL A 142 -1.04 17.13 4.72
CA VAL A 142 -0.58 16.07 3.82
C VAL A 142 -1.77 15.36 3.18
N ILE A 143 -2.82 15.05 3.93
CA ILE A 143 -4.03 14.44 3.40
C ILE A 143 -4.67 15.34 2.33
N VAL A 144 -4.88 16.61 2.63
CA VAL A 144 -5.49 17.58 1.70
C VAL A 144 -4.67 17.75 0.43
N ALA A 145 -3.33 17.78 0.55
CA ALA A 145 -2.44 17.86 -0.61
C ALA A 145 -2.51 16.62 -1.52
N HIS A 146 -2.85 15.45 -0.97
CA HIS A 146 -2.74 14.17 -1.66
C HIS A 146 -4.05 13.51 -2.04
N TYR A 147 -5.14 13.67 -1.27
CA TYR A 147 -6.37 12.94 -1.62
C TYR A 147 -6.89 13.34 -3.00
N GLY A 148 -6.58 14.57 -3.41
CA GLY A 148 -6.84 15.02 -4.73
C GLY A 148 -5.75 14.73 -5.77
N GLY A 149 -4.59 14.24 -5.35
CA GLY A 149 -3.45 13.86 -6.20
C GLY A 149 -3.14 12.36 -6.17
N LEU A 150 -3.94 11.58 -5.42
CA LEU A 150 -3.97 10.13 -5.53
C LEU A 150 -4.51 9.77 -6.94
N ASN A 151 -5.24 8.83 -7.16
CA ASN A 151 -5.95 8.56 -8.40
C ASN A 151 -7.43 8.39 -8.02
N PRO A 152 -8.29 9.27 -8.27
CA PRO A 152 -8.48 10.31 -9.29
C PRO A 152 -7.82 11.67 -8.96
N PRO A 153 -7.83 12.63 -9.91
CA PRO A 153 -7.31 13.98 -9.70
C PRO A 153 -8.08 14.77 -8.61
N ALA A 154 -7.43 15.77 -8.02
CA ALA A 154 -7.95 16.59 -6.91
C ALA A 154 -9.39 17.10 -7.10
N SER A 155 -9.73 17.46 -8.35
CA SER A 155 -11.07 17.92 -8.72
C SER A 155 -12.16 16.85 -8.55
N ALA A 156 -11.78 15.56 -8.56
CA ALA A 156 -12.71 14.44 -8.48
C ALA A 156 -12.85 13.88 -7.04
N THR A 157 -12.13 14.43 -6.04
CA THR A 157 -12.32 13.98 -4.66
C THR A 157 -13.74 14.28 -4.21
N PRO A 158 -14.49 13.27 -3.74
CA PRO A 158 -15.87 13.44 -3.33
C PRO A 158 -16.03 14.46 -2.21
N GLN A 159 -17.06 15.32 -2.28
CA GLN A 159 -17.30 16.34 -1.26
C GLN A 159 -17.43 15.75 0.15
N PRO A 160 -18.10 14.60 0.37
CA PRO A 160 -18.17 13.98 1.71
C PRO A 160 -16.79 13.67 2.32
N VAL A 161 -15.79 13.29 1.50
CA VAL A 161 -14.42 13.04 1.97
C VAL A 161 -13.76 14.33 2.44
N LYS A 162 -13.96 15.43 1.69
CA LYS A 162 -13.48 16.77 2.08
C LYS A 162 -14.12 17.24 3.38
N ASP A 163 -15.42 17.09 3.49
CA ASP A 163 -16.18 17.49 4.68
C ASP A 163 -15.76 16.70 5.91
N TYR A 164 -15.56 15.38 5.76
CA TYR A 164 -15.06 14.51 6.82
C TYR A 164 -13.72 14.99 7.38
N ILE A 165 -12.74 15.27 6.52
CA ILE A 165 -11.39 15.68 6.94
C ILE A 165 -11.40 17.08 7.56
N ASN A 166 -12.18 18.00 7.02
CA ASN A 166 -12.32 19.35 7.58
C ASN A 166 -12.98 19.32 8.97
N ALA A 167 -14.05 18.53 9.13
CA ALA A 167 -14.71 18.35 10.43
C ALA A 167 -13.77 17.71 11.46
N LEU A 168 -12.97 16.72 11.05
CA LEU A 168 -12.01 16.05 11.94
C LEU A 168 -10.92 17.01 12.44
N LEU A 169 -10.40 17.90 11.57
CA LEU A 169 -9.44 18.93 11.99
C LEU A 169 -10.07 19.87 13.02
N GLN A 170 -11.27 20.40 12.76
CA GLN A 170 -11.96 21.28 13.70
C GLN A 170 -12.19 20.58 15.04
N GLN A 171 -12.65 19.33 15.04
CA GLN A 171 -12.84 18.55 16.25
C GLN A 171 -11.52 18.36 17.03
N SER A 172 -10.43 18.04 16.34
CA SER A 172 -9.11 17.87 16.95
C SER A 172 -8.61 19.16 17.61
N LEU A 173 -8.72 20.29 16.91
CA LEU A 173 -8.25 21.58 17.41
C LEU A 173 -9.14 22.15 18.53
N ASN A 174 -10.44 21.87 18.52
CA ASN A 174 -11.36 22.29 19.58
C ASN A 174 -11.08 21.59 20.91
N GLY A 175 -10.46 20.42 20.89
CA GLY A 175 -10.00 19.69 22.10
C GLY A 175 -8.84 20.37 22.82
N VAL A 176 -8.10 21.27 22.17
CA VAL A 176 -6.96 21.97 22.75
C VAL A 176 -7.39 23.29 23.38
N SER A 177 -7.25 23.41 24.69
CA SER A 177 -7.76 24.56 25.47
C SER A 177 -6.79 25.74 25.53
N ASP A 178 -5.46 25.50 25.54
CA ASP A 178 -4.45 26.56 25.53
C ASP A 178 -4.31 27.15 24.12
N ALA A 179 -4.81 28.38 23.94
CA ALA A 179 -4.81 29.03 22.64
C ALA A 179 -3.40 29.34 22.10
N ALA A 180 -2.45 29.67 22.99
CA ALA A 180 -1.08 29.99 22.59
C ALA A 180 -0.32 28.73 22.18
N ALA A 181 -0.40 27.66 22.96
CA ALA A 181 0.18 26.37 22.65
C ALA A 181 -0.46 25.75 21.37
N LYS A 182 -1.79 25.89 21.21
CA LYS A 182 -2.51 25.49 20.00
C LYS A 182 -1.96 26.20 18.76
N ALA A 183 -1.82 27.52 18.80
CA ALA A 183 -1.31 28.30 17.65
C ALA A 183 0.12 27.85 17.27
N LYS A 184 0.99 27.60 18.26
CA LYS A 184 2.33 27.05 18.03
C LYS A 184 2.27 25.62 17.47
N GLY A 185 1.38 24.76 17.97
CA GLY A 185 1.17 23.43 17.45
C GLY A 185 0.73 23.43 15.98
N ILE A 186 -0.24 24.26 15.62
CA ILE A 186 -0.68 24.47 14.24
C ILE A 186 0.50 24.92 13.35
N ALA A 187 1.27 25.91 13.79
CA ALA A 187 2.41 26.41 13.02
C ALA A 187 3.48 25.32 12.83
N LEU A 188 3.77 24.53 13.84
CA LEU A 188 4.74 23.42 13.78
C LEU A 188 4.22 22.28 12.88
N GLY A 189 2.95 21.93 12.97
CA GLY A 189 2.30 20.95 12.08
C GLY A 189 2.36 21.37 10.62
N HIS A 190 2.12 22.66 10.35
CA HIS A 190 2.29 23.25 9.01
C HIS A 190 3.73 23.08 8.49
N LEU A 191 4.72 23.43 9.29
CA LEU A 191 6.13 23.25 8.89
C LEU A 191 6.45 21.79 8.59
N SER A 192 5.93 20.86 9.38
CA SER A 192 6.17 19.42 9.21
C SER A 192 5.54 18.89 7.94
N SER A 193 4.30 19.26 7.64
CA SER A 193 3.63 18.89 6.38
C SER A 193 4.38 19.43 5.18
N GLN A 194 4.77 20.71 5.19
CA GLN A 194 5.49 21.34 4.09
C GLN A 194 6.88 20.70 3.86
N ALA A 195 7.58 20.29 4.92
CA ALA A 195 8.87 19.64 4.81
C ALA A 195 8.77 18.31 4.03
N ILE A 196 7.82 17.43 4.39
CA ILE A 196 7.66 16.14 3.69
C ILE A 196 7.10 16.32 2.29
N LEU A 197 6.15 17.23 2.08
CA LEU A 197 5.59 17.53 0.76
C LEU A 197 6.67 18.02 -0.19
N THR A 198 7.53 18.95 0.27
CA THR A 198 8.67 19.47 -0.50
C THR A 198 9.68 18.37 -0.81
N LYS A 199 10.04 17.55 0.19
CA LYS A 199 10.99 16.44 0.03
C LYS A 199 10.51 15.42 -1.00
N ARG A 200 9.20 15.24 -1.14
CA ARG A 200 8.58 14.25 -2.05
C ARG A 200 8.03 14.84 -3.34
N ALA A 201 8.14 16.15 -3.56
CA ALA A 201 7.57 16.83 -4.73
C ALA A 201 8.12 16.32 -6.07
N ASN A 202 9.40 15.94 -6.10
CA ASN A 202 10.11 15.49 -7.29
C ASN A 202 10.70 14.09 -7.10
N ASP A 203 9.99 13.18 -6.47
CA ASP A 203 10.47 11.83 -6.17
C ASP A 203 10.37 10.84 -7.35
N GLY A 204 9.94 11.29 -8.51
CA GLY A 204 9.88 10.49 -9.74
C GLY A 204 8.51 9.88 -10.05
N ILE A 205 7.51 10.03 -9.17
CA ILE A 205 6.17 9.45 -9.37
C ILE A 205 5.53 9.92 -10.69
N SER A 206 5.76 11.17 -11.09
CA SER A 206 5.22 11.73 -12.34
C SER A 206 5.73 11.04 -13.61
N ASN A 207 6.84 10.34 -13.52
CA ASN A 207 7.48 9.62 -14.63
C ASN A 207 7.34 8.10 -14.50
N ALA A 208 6.58 7.62 -13.53
CA ALA A 208 6.47 6.18 -13.25
C ALA A 208 5.59 5.43 -14.24
N MET A 209 4.71 6.13 -15.00
CA MET A 209 3.84 5.52 -16.00
C MET A 209 4.31 5.82 -17.41
N TYR A 210 4.59 4.77 -18.18
CA TYR A 210 4.95 4.83 -19.58
C TYR A 210 4.57 3.52 -20.29
N PRO A 211 4.39 3.50 -21.63
CA PRO A 211 4.09 2.28 -22.36
C PRO A 211 5.29 1.34 -22.39
N ILE A 212 5.02 0.04 -22.30
CA ILE A 212 5.99 -1.03 -22.52
C ILE A 212 5.46 -1.99 -23.58
N THR A 213 6.35 -2.82 -24.12
CA THR A 213 6.00 -3.95 -24.98
C THR A 213 6.07 -5.23 -24.16
N GLU A 214 5.10 -6.12 -24.31
CA GLU A 214 5.16 -7.46 -23.72
C GLU A 214 6.30 -8.29 -24.35
N GLY A 215 6.77 -9.28 -23.60
CA GLY A 215 7.78 -10.21 -24.11
C GLY A 215 7.22 -11.17 -25.18
N THR A 216 8.09 -11.93 -25.81
CA THR A 216 7.72 -12.90 -26.87
C THR A 216 8.22 -14.32 -26.59
N LEU A 217 9.18 -14.46 -25.69
CA LEU A 217 9.77 -15.75 -25.32
C LEU A 217 9.05 -16.40 -24.13
N PRO A 218 9.13 -17.72 -23.95
CA PRO A 218 8.71 -18.38 -22.74
C PRO A 218 9.37 -17.77 -21.49
N GLY A 219 8.60 -17.55 -20.43
CA GLY A 219 9.09 -16.93 -19.20
C GLY A 219 8.95 -15.40 -19.16
N GLU A 220 8.80 -14.74 -20.30
CA GLU A 220 8.68 -13.29 -20.38
C GLU A 220 7.21 -12.85 -20.13
N TYR A 221 7.05 -11.70 -19.47
CA TYR A 221 5.76 -11.12 -19.13
C TYR A 221 4.89 -10.84 -20.36
N ARG A 222 3.62 -11.22 -20.25
CA ARG A 222 2.54 -10.89 -21.19
C ARG A 222 1.47 -10.11 -20.45
N PHE A 223 0.80 -9.22 -21.18
CA PHE A 223 -0.39 -8.57 -20.62
C PHE A 223 -1.47 -9.61 -20.34
N THR A 224 -2.06 -9.52 -19.14
CA THR A 224 -3.10 -10.45 -18.70
C THR A 224 -4.49 -9.86 -18.87
N PHE A 225 -5.51 -10.72 -19.04
CA PHE A 225 -6.90 -10.27 -19.09
C PHE A 225 -7.31 -9.61 -17.75
N PRO A 226 -8.08 -8.49 -17.77
CA PRO A 226 -8.63 -7.76 -18.92
C PRO A 226 -7.68 -6.70 -19.50
N PHE A 227 -6.46 -6.60 -19.01
CA PHE A 227 -5.51 -5.52 -19.29
C PHE A 227 -4.80 -5.62 -20.65
N ASN A 228 -5.02 -6.71 -21.38
CA ASN A 228 -4.54 -6.94 -22.74
C ASN A 228 -5.51 -6.45 -23.84
N GLY A 229 -6.68 -5.95 -23.45
CA GLY A 229 -7.75 -5.48 -24.34
C GLY A 229 -8.12 -4.02 -24.13
N PRO A 230 -9.16 -3.53 -24.85
CA PRO A 230 -9.67 -2.18 -24.64
C PRO A 230 -10.17 -1.96 -23.20
N PRO A 231 -9.96 -0.75 -22.64
CA PRO A 231 -9.33 0.43 -23.24
C PRO A 231 -7.80 0.47 -23.10
N PHE A 232 -7.18 -0.56 -22.52
CA PHE A 232 -5.76 -0.57 -22.15
C PHE A 232 -4.81 -0.76 -23.33
N ASN A 233 -5.30 -1.24 -24.47
CA ASN A 233 -4.51 -1.42 -25.70
C ASN A 233 -4.69 -0.27 -26.71
N THR A 234 -5.04 0.92 -26.25
CA THR A 234 -5.13 2.11 -27.11
C THR A 234 -3.76 2.79 -27.22
N PRO A 235 -3.26 3.07 -28.45
CA PRO A 235 -1.96 3.69 -28.63
C PRO A 235 -1.74 4.93 -27.74
N PRO A 236 -0.56 5.11 -27.12
CA PRO A 236 0.68 4.36 -27.37
C PRO A 236 0.82 3.04 -26.58
N PHE A 237 -0.22 2.60 -25.88
CA PHE A 237 -0.22 1.37 -25.08
C PHE A 237 -0.69 0.20 -25.94
N SER A 238 -0.01 -0.95 -25.82
CA SER A 238 -0.44 -2.22 -26.41
C SER A 238 -1.14 -3.15 -25.39
N GLY A 239 -1.21 -2.70 -24.16
CA GLY A 239 -1.81 -3.30 -22.98
C GLY A 239 -1.35 -2.54 -21.73
N LEU A 240 -1.89 -2.86 -20.57
CA LEU A 240 -1.50 -2.21 -19.31
C LEU A 240 -0.41 -3.02 -18.60
N TYR A 241 0.71 -2.37 -18.33
CA TYR A 241 1.62 -2.63 -17.21
C TYR A 241 1.46 -1.46 -16.24
N ALA A 242 1.03 -1.76 -15.02
CA ALA A 242 0.78 -0.70 -14.04
C ALA A 242 2.11 -0.11 -13.52
N PHE A 243 2.39 1.12 -13.91
CA PHE A 243 3.50 1.93 -13.44
C PHE A 243 4.88 1.25 -13.53
N PRO A 244 5.37 0.90 -14.73
CA PRO A 244 6.63 0.21 -14.93
C PRO A 244 7.83 0.95 -14.31
N GLY A 245 7.77 2.28 -14.21
CA GLY A 245 8.79 3.12 -13.57
C GLY A 245 8.72 3.24 -12.06
N TRP A 246 7.81 2.54 -11.37
CA TRP A 246 7.68 2.67 -9.91
C TRP A 246 8.95 2.31 -9.15
N GLY A 247 9.75 1.37 -9.66
CA GLY A 247 11.06 1.01 -9.11
C GLY A 247 12.11 2.13 -9.13
N ASN A 248 11.87 3.20 -9.90
CA ASN A 248 12.73 4.39 -10.00
C ASN A 248 12.23 5.56 -9.11
N VAL A 249 11.08 5.42 -8.46
CA VAL A 249 10.63 6.41 -7.46
C VAL A 249 11.67 6.45 -6.35
N THR A 250 12.02 7.66 -5.90
CA THR A 250 12.97 7.85 -4.79
C THR A 250 12.46 7.13 -3.55
N PRO A 251 13.18 6.16 -2.98
CA PRO A 251 12.75 5.46 -1.78
C PRO A 251 12.68 6.39 -0.55
N PHE A 252 12.02 5.93 0.50
CA PHE A 252 12.01 6.62 1.80
C PHE A 252 13.25 6.32 2.62
N GLY A 253 13.77 5.09 2.58
CA GLY A 253 14.91 4.67 3.38
C GLY A 253 15.98 3.91 2.61
N MET A 254 15.64 3.22 1.53
CA MET A 254 16.65 2.66 0.63
C MET A 254 17.37 3.76 -0.16
N THR A 255 18.56 3.47 -0.66
CA THR A 255 19.28 4.39 -1.54
C THR A 255 18.77 4.37 -2.98
N LYS A 256 18.22 3.23 -3.42
CA LYS A 256 17.62 2.99 -4.74
C LYS A 256 16.77 1.71 -4.73
N GLY A 257 15.83 1.56 -5.66
CA GLY A 257 14.97 0.37 -5.75
C GLY A 257 15.74 -0.95 -5.86
N SER A 258 16.89 -0.97 -6.52
CA SER A 258 17.71 -2.17 -6.69
C SER A 258 18.59 -2.55 -5.48
N GLN A 259 18.54 -1.81 -4.36
CA GLN A 259 19.48 -2.03 -3.23
C GLN A 259 19.44 -3.47 -2.70
N PHE A 260 18.27 -4.07 -2.61
CA PHE A 260 18.06 -5.43 -2.10
C PHE A 260 17.50 -6.37 -3.18
N ARG A 261 17.66 -6.03 -4.48
CA ARG A 261 17.14 -6.87 -5.56
C ARG A 261 17.56 -8.32 -5.36
N PRO A 262 16.59 -9.26 -5.29
CA PRO A 262 16.90 -10.68 -5.09
C PRO A 262 17.61 -11.28 -6.31
N GLY A 263 18.16 -12.49 -6.15
CA GLY A 263 18.67 -13.28 -7.25
C GLY A 263 17.58 -13.62 -8.30
N PRO A 264 17.95 -14.26 -9.42
CA PRO A 264 17.01 -14.51 -10.53
C PRO A 264 15.92 -15.53 -10.15
N PRO A 265 14.77 -15.48 -10.84
CA PRO A 265 13.77 -16.55 -10.77
C PRO A 265 14.31 -17.86 -11.36
N TYR A 266 13.64 -18.97 -11.06
CA TYR A 266 13.96 -20.28 -11.66
C TYR A 266 13.83 -20.23 -13.18
N ALA A 267 14.73 -20.92 -13.87
CA ALA A 267 14.62 -21.09 -15.32
C ALA A 267 13.34 -21.89 -15.64
N VAL A 268 12.60 -21.50 -16.66
CA VAL A 268 11.33 -22.16 -17.04
C VAL A 268 11.49 -23.67 -17.34
N THR A 269 12.69 -24.08 -17.76
CA THR A 269 13.04 -25.50 -18.03
C THR A 269 13.48 -26.27 -16.80
N SER A 270 13.58 -25.64 -15.61
CA SER A 270 14.07 -26.31 -14.39
C SER A 270 12.99 -27.15 -13.71
N ALA A 271 13.43 -28.11 -12.88
CA ALA A 271 12.54 -28.93 -12.08
C ALA A 271 11.85 -28.12 -10.97
N GLU A 272 12.54 -27.13 -10.41
CA GLU A 272 12.02 -26.24 -9.37
C GLU A 272 10.89 -25.37 -9.92
N TYR A 273 11.05 -24.83 -11.14
CA TYR A 273 9.97 -24.12 -11.82
C TYR A 273 8.76 -25.03 -12.05
N ALA A 274 8.98 -26.27 -12.53
CA ALA A 274 7.89 -27.22 -12.76
C ALA A 274 7.15 -27.58 -11.45
N ALA A 275 7.84 -27.66 -10.32
CA ALA A 275 7.23 -27.88 -9.01
C ALA A 275 6.31 -26.72 -8.64
N ASP A 276 6.80 -25.48 -8.72
CA ASP A 276 6.01 -24.27 -8.46
C ASP A 276 4.82 -24.14 -9.42
N PHE A 277 5.03 -24.45 -10.70
CA PHE A 277 4.00 -24.44 -11.74
C PHE A 277 2.86 -25.42 -11.40
N ASN A 278 3.20 -26.68 -11.08
CA ASN A 278 2.19 -27.70 -10.79
C ASN A 278 1.45 -27.43 -9.47
N GLU A 279 2.14 -26.83 -8.49
CA GLU A 279 1.50 -26.39 -7.26
C GLU A 279 0.44 -25.33 -7.51
N ILE A 280 0.80 -24.23 -8.19
CA ILE A 280 -0.17 -23.15 -8.41
C ILE A 280 -1.26 -23.54 -9.40
N LYS A 281 -0.95 -24.36 -10.40
CA LYS A 281 -1.94 -24.93 -11.31
C LYS A 281 -3.03 -25.71 -10.57
N SER A 282 -2.63 -26.47 -9.53
CA SER A 282 -3.54 -27.23 -8.68
C SER A 282 -4.29 -26.36 -7.68
N LEU A 283 -3.57 -25.51 -6.90
CA LEU A 283 -4.13 -24.77 -5.77
C LEU A 283 -4.74 -23.42 -6.16
N GLY A 284 -4.19 -22.72 -7.16
CA GLY A 284 -4.55 -21.36 -7.52
C GLY A 284 -5.78 -21.25 -8.42
N ARG A 285 -6.28 -22.36 -8.96
CA ARG A 285 -7.44 -22.39 -9.87
C ARG A 285 -8.74 -22.01 -9.15
N TYR A 286 -9.62 -21.24 -9.81
CA TYR A 286 -10.90 -20.82 -9.21
C TYR A 286 -11.76 -21.99 -8.72
N ASN A 287 -11.83 -23.08 -9.48
CA ASN A 287 -12.57 -24.30 -9.17
C ASN A 287 -11.66 -25.46 -8.68
N SER A 288 -10.58 -25.14 -7.97
CA SER A 288 -9.65 -26.14 -7.42
C SER A 288 -10.39 -27.16 -6.54
N THR A 289 -10.11 -28.44 -6.75
CA THR A 289 -10.59 -29.56 -5.93
C THR A 289 -9.56 -30.03 -4.91
N THR A 290 -8.36 -29.46 -4.94
CA THR A 290 -7.23 -29.82 -4.05
C THR A 290 -6.98 -28.77 -2.97
N ARG A 291 -7.36 -27.51 -3.21
CA ARG A 291 -7.26 -26.44 -2.23
C ARG A 291 -8.25 -26.67 -1.09
N THR A 292 -7.77 -26.62 0.16
CA THR A 292 -8.62 -26.77 1.34
C THR A 292 -9.53 -25.55 1.56
N ALA A 293 -10.55 -25.70 2.41
CA ALA A 293 -11.42 -24.60 2.82
C ALA A 293 -10.62 -23.46 3.50
N ASP A 294 -9.67 -23.80 4.40
CA ASP A 294 -8.81 -22.81 5.06
C ASP A 294 -7.90 -22.09 4.07
N GLN A 295 -7.29 -22.79 3.10
CA GLN A 295 -6.50 -22.17 2.04
C GLN A 295 -7.34 -21.21 1.17
N THR A 296 -8.61 -21.54 0.96
CA THR A 296 -9.55 -20.65 0.25
C THR A 296 -9.85 -19.39 1.07
N GLU A 297 -10.03 -19.56 2.37
CA GLU A 297 -10.25 -18.43 3.29
C GLU A 297 -8.99 -17.54 3.38
N ILE A 298 -7.80 -18.13 3.48
CA ILE A 298 -6.52 -17.42 3.44
C ILE A 298 -6.40 -16.59 2.15
N ALA A 299 -6.73 -17.18 0.99
CA ALA A 299 -6.68 -16.48 -0.28
C ALA A 299 -7.57 -15.22 -0.28
N LYS A 300 -8.80 -15.34 0.25
CA LYS A 300 -9.78 -14.26 0.33
C LYS A 300 -9.40 -13.19 1.37
N PHE A 301 -8.91 -13.63 2.53
CA PHE A 301 -8.51 -12.75 3.63
C PHE A 301 -7.42 -11.77 3.20
N TRP A 302 -6.37 -12.26 2.53
CA TRP A 302 -5.19 -11.47 2.15
C TRP A 302 -5.30 -10.81 0.76
N VAL A 303 -6.45 -10.77 0.11
CA VAL A 303 -6.63 -10.01 -1.15
C VAL A 303 -6.61 -8.50 -0.91
N GLU A 304 -6.89 -8.06 0.30
CA GLU A 304 -6.90 -6.65 0.66
C GLU A 304 -5.56 -5.93 0.37
N SER A 305 -5.59 -4.60 0.39
CA SER A 305 -4.39 -3.78 0.28
C SER A 305 -3.42 -4.07 1.44
N SER A 306 -2.16 -4.42 1.12
CA SER A 306 -1.15 -4.72 2.15
C SER A 306 -0.91 -3.55 3.11
N PRO A 307 -0.77 -2.27 2.66
CA PRO A 307 -0.60 -1.13 3.54
C PRO A 307 -1.74 -0.96 4.55
N GLN A 308 -2.98 -1.24 4.15
CA GLN A 308 -4.13 -1.21 5.07
C GLN A 308 -4.10 -2.39 6.05
N GLY A 309 -3.83 -3.59 5.56
CA GLY A 309 -3.78 -4.81 6.36
C GLY A 309 -2.70 -4.75 7.45
N TRP A 310 -1.48 -4.42 7.09
CA TRP A 310 -0.36 -4.34 8.04
C TRP A 310 -0.45 -3.12 8.97
N ASN A 311 -1.03 -2.00 8.51
CA ASN A 311 -1.37 -0.88 9.38
C ASN A 311 -2.37 -1.33 10.47
N ARG A 312 -3.44 -2.01 10.10
CA ARG A 312 -4.44 -2.54 11.05
C ARG A 312 -3.80 -3.53 12.03
N ILE A 313 -2.93 -4.43 11.58
CA ILE A 313 -2.20 -5.34 12.45
C ILE A 313 -1.35 -4.55 13.46
N ALA A 314 -0.61 -3.54 13.01
CA ALA A 314 0.17 -2.68 13.90
C ALA A 314 -0.70 -1.97 14.93
N VAL A 315 -1.83 -1.39 14.52
CA VAL A 315 -2.78 -0.70 15.41
C VAL A 315 -3.39 -1.68 16.43
N ASN A 316 -3.76 -2.90 16.02
CA ASN A 316 -4.27 -3.93 16.92
C ASN A 316 -3.21 -4.35 17.97
N ILE A 317 -1.94 -4.43 17.58
CA ILE A 317 -0.85 -4.72 18.51
C ILE A 317 -0.59 -3.53 19.43
N ILE A 318 -0.58 -2.30 18.91
CA ILE A 318 -0.46 -1.07 19.71
C ILE A 318 -1.53 -1.04 20.80
N GLY A 319 -2.78 -1.39 20.49
CA GLY A 319 -3.87 -1.45 21.46
C GLY A 319 -3.65 -2.44 22.62
N GLN A 320 -2.74 -3.40 22.48
CA GLN A 320 -2.34 -4.35 23.53
C GLN A 320 -1.13 -3.87 24.34
N LYS A 321 -0.49 -2.77 23.92
CA LYS A 321 0.75 -2.25 24.49
C LYS A 321 0.52 -0.88 25.12
N ASN A 322 1.19 -0.62 26.22
CA ASN A 322 1.15 0.69 26.87
C ASN A 322 2.31 1.55 26.35
N ILE A 323 2.18 2.07 25.12
CA ILE A 323 3.18 2.94 24.48
C ILE A 323 2.60 4.33 24.19
N GLY A 324 3.42 5.37 24.33
CA GLY A 324 2.98 6.77 24.17
C GLY A 324 3.00 7.25 22.72
N ALA A 325 2.50 8.49 22.51
CA ALA A 325 2.33 9.09 21.20
C ALA A 325 3.59 9.06 20.31
N TRP A 326 4.77 9.37 20.87
CA TRP A 326 6.04 9.35 20.12
C TRP A 326 6.41 7.97 19.61
N GLN A 327 6.23 6.95 20.45
CA GLN A 327 6.49 5.56 20.07
C GLN A 327 5.52 5.07 18.99
N VAL A 328 4.23 5.42 19.11
CA VAL A 328 3.20 5.09 18.11
C VAL A 328 3.50 5.79 16.79
N ALA A 329 3.80 7.10 16.82
CA ALA A 329 4.16 7.84 15.61
C ALA A 329 5.41 7.28 14.92
N ARG A 330 6.45 6.89 15.71
CA ARG A 330 7.66 6.25 15.19
C ARG A 330 7.34 4.90 14.52
N LEU A 331 6.57 4.03 15.20
CA LEU A 331 6.23 2.71 14.65
C LEU A 331 5.46 2.85 13.33
N LEU A 332 4.42 3.69 13.29
CA LEU A 332 3.60 3.87 12.11
C LEU A 332 4.37 4.54 10.96
N ALA A 333 5.25 5.49 11.25
CA ALA A 333 6.13 6.09 10.24
C ALA A 333 7.10 5.06 9.64
N LEU A 334 7.81 4.29 10.49
CA LEU A 334 8.71 3.22 10.04
C LEU A 334 7.98 2.16 9.23
N LEU A 335 6.80 1.73 9.68
CA LEU A 335 5.98 0.73 8.98
C LEU A 335 5.66 1.18 7.56
N GLN A 336 5.14 2.38 7.42
CA GLN A 336 4.70 2.87 6.11
C GLN A 336 5.88 3.22 5.20
N MET A 337 7.02 3.70 5.75
CA MET A 337 8.27 3.84 5.00
C MET A 337 8.73 2.48 4.45
N GLY A 338 8.68 1.43 5.27
CA GLY A 338 9.09 0.09 4.86
C GLY A 338 8.19 -0.52 3.79
N GLU A 339 6.88 -0.33 3.90
CA GLU A 339 5.96 -0.80 2.88
C GLU A 339 6.09 -0.04 1.57
N ALA A 340 6.28 1.28 1.61
CA ALA A 340 6.54 2.08 0.41
C ALA A 340 7.82 1.62 -0.31
N ASP A 341 8.91 1.41 0.44
CA ASP A 341 10.17 0.93 -0.11
C ASP A 341 10.08 -0.53 -0.58
N ALA A 342 9.25 -1.36 0.06
CA ALA A 342 8.97 -2.72 -0.38
C ALA A 342 8.32 -2.75 -1.78
N TYR A 343 7.37 -1.85 -2.03
CA TYR A 343 6.81 -1.69 -3.37
C TYR A 343 7.83 -1.18 -4.37
N ILE A 344 8.63 -0.17 -4.02
CA ILE A 344 9.70 0.36 -4.91
C ILE A 344 10.69 -0.75 -5.26
N GLY A 345 11.19 -1.49 -4.26
CA GLY A 345 12.15 -2.57 -4.48
C GLY A 345 11.57 -3.73 -5.29
N SER A 346 10.31 -4.11 -5.02
CA SER A 346 9.67 -5.18 -5.78
C SER A 346 9.40 -4.79 -7.23
N PHE A 347 8.99 -3.54 -7.50
CA PHE A 347 8.76 -3.06 -8.87
C PHE A 347 10.06 -2.92 -9.67
N ASP A 348 11.16 -2.51 -9.04
CA ASP A 348 12.49 -2.56 -9.66
C ASP A 348 12.84 -3.98 -10.13
N ALA A 349 12.69 -4.96 -9.25
CA ALA A 349 12.97 -6.35 -9.58
C ALA A 349 12.00 -6.92 -10.63
N LYS A 350 10.71 -6.56 -10.56
CA LYS A 350 9.69 -6.99 -11.54
C LYS A 350 10.00 -6.51 -12.95
N LEU A 351 10.40 -5.25 -13.11
CA LEU A 351 10.78 -4.72 -14.42
C LEU A 351 12.09 -5.34 -14.90
N TYR A 352 13.04 -5.58 -13.99
CA TYR A 352 14.35 -6.15 -14.32
C TYR A 352 14.26 -7.60 -14.80
N TYR A 353 13.47 -8.46 -14.12
CA TYR A 353 13.34 -9.89 -14.46
C TYR A 353 12.23 -10.16 -15.46
N PHE A 354 11.24 -9.31 -15.54
CA PHE A 354 10.17 -9.28 -16.53
C PHE A 354 9.45 -10.62 -16.75
N THR A 355 9.13 -11.33 -15.67
CA THR A 355 8.61 -12.70 -15.70
C THR A 355 7.10 -12.76 -15.89
N TRP A 356 6.63 -13.72 -16.65
CA TRP A 356 5.20 -14.00 -16.85
C TRP A 356 4.47 -14.38 -15.57
N ARG A 357 3.17 -14.17 -15.57
CA ARG A 357 2.28 -14.60 -14.49
C ARG A 357 1.89 -16.06 -14.64
N PRO A 358 1.47 -16.77 -13.55
CA PRO A 358 1.01 -18.15 -13.61
C PRO A 358 -0.08 -18.41 -14.65
N VAL A 359 -1.07 -17.53 -14.78
CA VAL A 359 -2.12 -17.67 -15.78
C VAL A 359 -1.53 -17.76 -17.19
N THR A 360 -0.61 -16.86 -17.54
CA THR A 360 0.08 -16.89 -18.84
C THR A 360 0.91 -18.16 -19.02
N ALA A 361 1.69 -18.50 -18.00
CA ALA A 361 2.54 -19.71 -18.01
C ALA A 361 1.73 -20.99 -18.21
N ILE A 362 0.60 -21.11 -17.51
CA ILE A 362 -0.26 -22.31 -17.57
C ILE A 362 -0.96 -22.41 -18.94
N HIS A 363 -1.45 -21.29 -19.49
CA HIS A 363 -2.03 -21.28 -20.83
C HIS A 363 -0.99 -21.66 -21.91
N LEU A 364 0.26 -21.20 -21.78
CA LEU A 364 1.31 -21.33 -22.79
C LEU A 364 2.33 -22.44 -22.50
N ALA A 365 2.10 -23.34 -21.52
CA ALA A 365 3.07 -24.35 -21.12
C ALA A 365 3.51 -25.29 -22.26
N ALA A 366 2.69 -25.48 -23.27
CA ALA A 366 3.09 -26.26 -24.46
C ALA A 366 4.30 -25.66 -25.21
N THR A 367 4.67 -24.39 -24.92
CA THR A 367 5.76 -23.69 -25.60
C THR A 367 6.96 -23.41 -24.70
N ASP A 368 6.92 -23.80 -23.41
CA ASP A 368 7.95 -23.46 -22.42
C ASP A 368 9.20 -24.38 -22.46
N GLY A 369 9.11 -25.48 -23.20
CA GLY A 369 10.20 -26.44 -23.31
C GLY A 369 10.42 -27.31 -22.07
N ASN A 370 9.51 -27.29 -21.10
CA ASN A 370 9.58 -28.10 -19.89
C ASN A 370 8.62 -29.29 -19.97
N THR A 371 9.15 -30.50 -20.05
CA THR A 371 8.33 -31.73 -20.16
C THR A 371 7.52 -32.07 -18.90
N ASN A 372 7.79 -31.39 -17.78
CA ASN A 372 7.10 -31.57 -16.51
C ASN A 372 5.96 -30.56 -16.28
N THR A 373 5.71 -29.68 -17.24
CA THR A 373 4.57 -28.74 -17.25
C THR A 373 3.56 -29.16 -18.32
N THR A 374 2.30 -28.84 -18.13
CA THR A 374 1.23 -29.15 -19.07
C THR A 374 0.29 -27.97 -19.20
N ALA A 375 0.01 -27.55 -20.43
CA ALA A 375 -0.89 -26.45 -20.71
C ALA A 375 -2.32 -26.74 -20.23
N ASP A 376 -3.01 -25.69 -19.83
CA ASP A 376 -4.44 -25.68 -19.49
C ASP A 376 -5.02 -24.32 -19.93
N PRO A 377 -5.53 -24.22 -21.16
CA PRO A 377 -6.05 -22.96 -21.69
C PRO A 377 -7.28 -22.40 -20.95
N ASP A 378 -7.96 -23.26 -20.17
CA ASP A 378 -9.16 -22.88 -19.39
C ASP A 378 -8.84 -22.59 -17.92
N TRP A 379 -7.56 -22.52 -17.57
CA TRP A 379 -7.15 -22.23 -16.21
C TRP A 379 -7.33 -20.75 -15.87
N GLU A 380 -8.02 -20.47 -14.76
CA GLU A 380 -8.26 -19.10 -14.28
C GLU A 380 -8.04 -18.98 -12.77
N VAL A 381 -7.68 -17.79 -12.31
CA VAL A 381 -7.42 -17.47 -10.91
C VAL A 381 -8.69 -17.51 -10.06
N VAL A 382 -8.54 -17.58 -8.73
CA VAL A 382 -9.69 -17.61 -7.78
C VAL A 382 -10.68 -16.47 -7.96
N GLY A 383 -10.20 -15.30 -8.36
CA GLY A 383 -11.04 -14.12 -8.61
C GLY A 383 -11.86 -14.19 -9.90
N PHE A 384 -11.61 -15.16 -10.76
CA PHE A 384 -12.38 -15.36 -11.98
C PHE A 384 -13.73 -16.04 -11.69
N ASN A 385 -14.81 -15.47 -12.21
CA ASN A 385 -16.13 -16.07 -12.12
C ASN A 385 -16.88 -15.96 -13.45
N PRO A 386 -16.94 -17.05 -14.23
CA PRO A 386 -17.60 -17.08 -15.54
C PRO A 386 -19.13 -16.93 -15.44
N SER A 387 -19.74 -17.26 -14.29
CA SER A 387 -21.20 -17.20 -14.13
C SER A 387 -21.72 -15.84 -13.66
N GLY A 388 -20.83 -14.90 -13.40
CA GLY A 388 -21.21 -13.58 -12.92
C GLY A 388 -21.75 -13.53 -11.50
N ALA A 389 -21.51 -14.52 -10.61
CA ALA A 389 -21.92 -14.51 -9.19
C ALA A 389 -21.10 -13.53 -8.33
N PRO A 390 -21.69 -12.88 -7.29
CA PRO A 390 -21.20 -11.60 -6.74
C PRO A 390 -19.88 -11.60 -6.00
N ASP A 391 -19.36 -12.72 -5.57
CA ASP A 391 -18.52 -12.72 -4.37
C ASP A 391 -17.01 -12.74 -4.62
N LEU A 392 -16.57 -13.02 -5.85
CA LEU A 392 -15.13 -13.09 -6.18
C LEU A 392 -14.83 -12.50 -7.56
N ARG A 393 -15.69 -11.64 -8.05
CA ARG A 393 -15.87 -11.36 -9.47
C ARG A 393 -14.76 -10.63 -10.18
N TYR A 394 -13.96 -9.87 -9.51
CA TYR A 394 -12.98 -9.01 -10.16
C TYR A 394 -11.74 -8.80 -9.29
N TRP A 395 -11.07 -9.90 -9.03
CA TRP A 395 -9.67 -9.83 -8.64
C TRP A 395 -8.84 -10.38 -9.81
N PRO A 396 -8.74 -9.64 -10.91
CA PRO A 396 -7.93 -10.07 -12.04
C PRO A 396 -6.47 -10.17 -11.60
N THR A 397 -5.71 -10.97 -12.34
CA THR A 397 -4.26 -10.99 -12.15
C THR A 397 -3.72 -9.57 -12.29
N PRO A 398 -3.03 -9.01 -11.28
CA PRO A 398 -2.51 -7.65 -11.37
C PRO A 398 -1.60 -7.45 -12.58
N PRO A 399 -1.73 -6.33 -13.33
CA PRO A 399 -1.01 -6.10 -14.58
C PRO A 399 0.43 -5.67 -14.35
N ILE A 400 1.20 -6.55 -13.74
CA ILE A 400 2.64 -6.41 -13.44
C ILE A 400 3.28 -7.81 -13.46
N PRO A 401 4.59 -7.96 -13.74
CA PRO A 401 5.27 -9.26 -13.74
C PRO A 401 5.16 -10.03 -12.43
N ASP A 402 5.44 -11.33 -12.50
CA ASP A 402 5.31 -12.22 -11.34
C ASP A 402 6.33 -11.93 -10.23
N TYR A 403 7.61 -11.92 -10.57
CA TYR A 403 8.72 -12.06 -9.61
C TYR A 403 9.40 -10.73 -9.25
N PRO A 404 9.66 -10.50 -7.94
CA PRO A 404 9.08 -11.14 -6.76
C PRO A 404 7.65 -10.68 -6.48
N SER A 405 6.89 -11.37 -5.60
CA SER A 405 5.57 -10.95 -5.19
C SER A 405 5.63 -9.65 -4.36
N ALA A 406 5.07 -8.55 -4.88
CA ALA A 406 5.05 -7.27 -4.18
C ALA A 406 4.24 -7.33 -2.87
N HIS A 407 3.14 -8.08 -2.86
CA HIS A 407 2.31 -8.29 -1.67
C HIS A 407 3.07 -9.06 -0.57
N ALA A 408 3.84 -10.09 -0.94
CA ALA A 408 4.70 -10.80 0.01
C ALA A 408 5.87 -9.92 0.49
N THR A 409 6.40 -9.03 -0.39
CA THR A 409 7.46 -8.08 -0.02
C THR A 409 6.95 -7.06 1.01
N ALA A 410 5.76 -6.49 0.80
CA ALA A 410 5.14 -5.58 1.77
C ALA A 410 4.89 -6.29 3.12
N GLY A 411 4.33 -7.52 3.09
CA GLY A 411 4.12 -8.32 4.31
C GLY A 411 5.41 -8.67 5.04
N GLY A 412 6.47 -8.98 4.30
CA GLY A 412 7.81 -9.20 4.86
C GLY A 412 8.36 -7.95 5.56
N ALA A 413 8.22 -6.77 4.93
CA ALA A 413 8.67 -5.50 5.51
C ALA A 413 7.86 -5.10 6.74
N GLY A 414 6.52 -5.17 6.66
CA GLY A 414 5.64 -4.82 7.76
C GLY A 414 5.86 -5.71 9.00
N SER A 415 5.92 -7.02 8.80
CA SER A 415 6.18 -7.97 9.90
C SER A 415 7.54 -7.75 10.56
N GLU A 416 8.58 -7.52 9.78
CA GLU A 416 9.94 -7.30 10.28
C GLU A 416 10.05 -6.00 11.06
N LEU A 417 9.41 -4.92 10.59
CA LEU A 417 9.39 -3.63 11.29
C LEU A 417 8.68 -3.72 12.63
N ILE A 418 7.50 -4.35 12.68
CA ILE A 418 6.78 -4.56 13.94
C ILE A 418 7.59 -5.44 14.89
N ARG A 419 8.18 -6.53 14.38
CA ARG A 419 9.05 -7.43 15.14
C ARG A 419 10.25 -6.70 15.74
N SER A 420 10.94 -5.91 14.92
CA SER A 420 12.13 -5.16 15.34
C SER A 420 11.79 -4.08 16.37
N PHE A 421 10.65 -3.41 16.21
CA PHE A 421 10.19 -2.37 17.13
C PHE A 421 9.87 -2.91 18.52
N PHE A 422 9.18 -4.06 18.61
CA PHE A 422 8.83 -4.69 19.89
C PHE A 422 9.88 -5.67 20.41
N GLY A 423 10.91 -5.97 19.62
CA GLY A 423 11.98 -6.92 19.98
C GLY A 423 11.50 -8.38 20.06
N SER A 424 10.34 -8.71 19.48
CA SER A 424 9.75 -10.04 19.59
C SER A 424 8.92 -10.40 18.35
N ASP A 425 9.06 -11.64 17.89
CA ASP A 425 8.16 -12.24 16.90
C ASP A 425 6.90 -12.82 17.53
N ASN A 426 6.99 -13.29 18.79
CA ASN A 426 5.92 -13.99 19.51
C ASN A 426 4.90 -12.98 20.07
N ILE A 427 4.13 -12.35 19.18
CA ILE A 427 3.03 -11.46 19.53
C ILE A 427 1.73 -12.08 19.03
N ARG A 428 0.81 -12.34 19.95
CA ARG A 428 -0.53 -12.84 19.60
C ARG A 428 -1.45 -11.69 19.25
N PHE A 429 -2.17 -11.82 18.14
CA PHE A 429 -3.16 -10.83 17.71
C PHE A 429 -4.23 -11.46 16.84
N SER A 430 -5.35 -10.77 16.71
CA SER A 430 -6.39 -11.07 15.73
C SER A 430 -6.44 -9.95 14.71
N SER A 431 -6.80 -10.25 13.47
CA SER A 431 -7.01 -9.26 12.42
C SER A 431 -8.24 -9.64 11.59
N GLU A 432 -8.99 -8.65 11.18
CA GLU A 432 -10.12 -8.77 10.26
C GLU A 432 -9.69 -8.32 8.87
N SER A 433 -10.27 -8.85 7.81
CA SER A 433 -10.01 -8.38 6.45
C SER A 433 -11.01 -7.29 6.07
N THR A 434 -10.55 -6.28 5.35
CA THR A 434 -11.43 -5.26 4.76
C THR A 434 -12.10 -5.72 3.46
N SER A 435 -11.52 -6.72 2.80
CA SER A 435 -11.99 -7.24 1.52
C SER A 435 -12.91 -8.45 1.64
N TYR A 436 -12.87 -9.14 2.78
CA TYR A 436 -13.67 -10.34 3.03
C TYR A 436 -14.02 -10.44 4.52
N PRO A 437 -15.30 -10.66 4.90
CA PRO A 437 -15.74 -10.70 6.31
C PRO A 437 -15.22 -11.97 7.01
N SER A 438 -13.97 -11.96 7.40
CA SER A 438 -13.27 -13.04 8.10
C SER A 438 -12.30 -12.45 9.12
N THR A 439 -12.14 -13.15 10.25
CA THR A 439 -11.18 -12.83 11.31
C THR A 439 -10.17 -13.98 11.41
N ARG A 440 -8.89 -13.66 11.36
CA ARG A 440 -7.82 -14.64 11.55
C ARG A 440 -7.02 -14.33 12.80
N ASN A 441 -6.55 -15.39 13.47
CA ASN A 441 -5.79 -15.32 14.70
C ASN A 441 -4.35 -15.79 14.46
N PHE A 442 -3.40 -15.03 14.96
CA PHE A 442 -1.97 -15.30 14.77
C PHE A 442 -1.28 -15.40 16.12
N THR A 443 -0.29 -16.31 16.20
CA THR A 443 0.56 -16.46 17.38
C THR A 443 1.88 -15.73 17.25
N SER A 444 2.25 -15.35 16.03
CA SER A 444 3.48 -14.60 15.73
C SER A 444 3.32 -13.76 14.46
N LEU A 445 4.20 -12.76 14.33
CA LEU A 445 4.30 -11.92 13.13
C LEU A 445 4.78 -12.73 11.92
N SER A 446 5.73 -13.64 12.13
CA SER A 446 6.25 -14.52 11.07
C SER A 446 5.18 -15.48 10.55
N GLN A 447 4.25 -15.95 11.40
CA GLN A 447 3.11 -16.75 10.96
C GLN A 447 2.21 -15.92 10.02
N ALA A 448 1.88 -14.69 10.39
CA ALA A 448 1.05 -13.82 9.56
C ALA A 448 1.73 -13.48 8.23
N ALA A 449 3.03 -13.16 8.24
CA ALA A 449 3.79 -12.89 7.03
C ALA A 449 3.86 -14.11 6.10
N ARG A 450 4.05 -15.31 6.66
CA ARG A 450 4.06 -16.55 5.89
C ARG A 450 2.70 -16.85 5.28
N GLU A 451 1.63 -16.66 6.02
CA GLU A 451 0.26 -16.85 5.53
C GLU A 451 -0.08 -15.84 4.43
N ASN A 452 0.27 -14.56 4.64
CA ASN A 452 0.16 -13.51 3.63
C ASN A 452 0.90 -13.90 2.32
N SER A 453 2.11 -14.46 2.42
CA SER A 453 2.89 -14.89 1.26
C SER A 453 2.26 -16.08 0.55
N LEU A 454 1.82 -17.10 1.29
CA LEU A 454 1.17 -18.30 0.74
C LEU A 454 -0.20 -18.00 0.12
N SER A 455 -0.90 -16.98 0.62
CA SER A 455 -2.19 -16.54 0.07
C SER A 455 -2.11 -16.27 -1.44
N ARG A 456 -0.94 -15.81 -1.92
CA ARG A 456 -0.73 -15.46 -3.33
C ARG A 456 -0.68 -16.67 -4.24
N ILE A 457 -0.27 -17.84 -3.72
CA ILE A 457 -0.36 -19.12 -4.41
C ILE A 457 -1.82 -19.57 -4.46
N TYR A 458 -2.52 -19.48 -3.33
CA TYR A 458 -3.91 -19.94 -3.21
C TYR A 458 -4.90 -19.11 -4.03
N VAL A 459 -4.63 -17.83 -4.23
CA VAL A 459 -5.44 -16.99 -5.12
C VAL A 459 -5.07 -17.16 -6.59
N GLY A 460 -3.91 -17.76 -6.91
CA GLY A 460 -3.46 -18.02 -8.27
C GLY A 460 -2.58 -16.93 -8.89
N TYR A 461 -2.05 -15.99 -8.09
CA TYR A 461 -1.35 -14.82 -8.63
C TYR A 461 0.14 -14.99 -8.81
N HIS A 462 0.80 -15.84 -7.99
CA HIS A 462 2.26 -15.91 -7.90
C HIS A 462 2.75 -17.33 -7.69
N PHE A 463 3.86 -17.66 -8.35
CA PHE A 463 4.64 -18.87 -8.07
C PHE A 463 5.21 -18.84 -6.64
N ARG A 464 5.46 -20.02 -6.06
CA ARG A 464 5.99 -20.14 -4.70
C ARG A 464 7.31 -19.40 -4.52
N GLN A 465 8.25 -19.54 -5.44
CA GLN A 465 9.52 -18.81 -5.37
C GLN A 465 9.30 -17.30 -5.29
N ALA A 466 8.40 -16.74 -6.12
CA ALA A 466 8.09 -15.30 -6.09
C ALA A 466 7.55 -14.85 -4.72
N CYS A 467 6.78 -15.71 -4.04
CA CYS A 467 6.24 -15.44 -2.71
C CYS A 467 7.32 -15.50 -1.63
N MET A 468 8.12 -16.56 -1.60
CA MET A 468 9.13 -16.76 -0.56
C MET A 468 10.28 -15.76 -0.67
N VAL A 469 10.72 -15.50 -1.89
CA VAL A 469 11.74 -14.48 -2.16
C VAL A 469 11.22 -13.09 -1.87
N GLY A 470 9.94 -12.81 -2.21
CA GLY A 470 9.29 -11.55 -1.87
C GLY A 470 9.27 -11.31 -0.35
N GLU A 471 8.84 -12.29 0.45
CA GLU A 471 8.85 -12.19 1.91
C GLU A 471 10.25 -11.86 2.46
N GLN A 472 11.28 -12.58 1.99
CA GLN A 472 12.65 -12.32 2.44
C GLN A 472 13.17 -10.95 1.98
N HIS A 473 12.85 -10.55 0.75
CA HIS A 473 13.18 -9.22 0.22
C HIS A 473 12.60 -8.12 1.11
N GLY A 474 11.33 -8.25 1.49
CA GLY A 474 10.67 -7.33 2.41
C GLY A 474 11.31 -7.28 3.79
N LYS A 475 11.66 -8.44 4.36
CA LYS A 475 12.37 -8.50 5.66
C LYS A 475 13.70 -7.74 5.62
N ASN A 476 14.47 -7.88 4.53
CA ASN A 476 15.73 -7.16 4.37
C ASN A 476 15.49 -5.63 4.33
N ILE A 477 14.45 -5.18 3.63
CA ILE A 477 14.06 -3.77 3.55
C ILE A 477 13.60 -3.25 4.92
N GLY A 478 12.69 -3.96 5.57
CA GLY A 478 12.16 -3.59 6.89
C GLY A 478 13.26 -3.48 7.95
N LYS A 479 14.18 -4.46 7.97
CA LYS A 479 15.33 -4.43 8.88
C LYS A 479 16.24 -3.22 8.61
N TRP A 480 16.54 -2.94 7.34
CA TRP A 480 17.33 -1.77 6.95
C TRP A 480 16.71 -0.46 7.43
N ILE A 481 15.41 -0.28 7.22
CA ILE A 481 14.71 0.94 7.62
C ILE A 481 14.71 1.10 9.14
N PHE A 482 14.43 0.03 9.88
CA PHE A 482 14.46 0.07 11.35
C PHE A 482 15.84 0.46 11.90
N ASP A 483 16.91 -0.07 11.30
CA ASP A 483 18.28 0.16 11.79
C ASP A 483 18.80 1.58 11.47
N HIS A 484 18.29 2.23 10.39
CA HIS A 484 18.89 3.47 9.89
C HIS A 484 18.03 4.71 10.08
N TYR A 485 16.72 4.57 10.35
CA TYR A 485 15.80 5.71 10.40
C TYR A 485 15.07 5.86 11.72
N LEU A 486 14.74 7.09 12.05
CA LEU A 486 13.99 7.49 13.22
C LEU A 486 14.54 6.89 14.53
N ASN A 487 15.84 6.73 14.61
CA ASN A 487 16.52 6.21 15.80
C ASN A 487 16.42 7.20 16.95
N GLU A 488 16.61 6.72 18.19
CA GLU A 488 16.67 7.57 19.38
C GLU A 488 17.73 8.66 19.21
N GLU A 489 17.43 9.88 19.72
CA GLU A 489 18.37 11.00 19.75
C GLU A 489 19.38 10.90 20.90
#